data_d362c7d2eb2698eca2f8c458a4b20698
#
_entry.id   d362c7d2eb2698eca2f8c458a4b20698
#
_cell.length_a   1.000
_cell.length_b   1.000
_cell.length_c   1.000
_cell.angle_alpha   90.00
_cell.angle_beta   90.00
_cell.angle_gamma   90.00
#
_symmetry.space_group_name_H-M   'P 1'
#
loop_
_entity.id
_entity.type
_entity.pdbx_description
1 polymer ?
#
loop_
_entity_poly.entity_id
_entity_poly.type
_entity_poly.pdbx_seq_one_letter_code
_entity_poly.pdbx_strand_id
1 'polypeptide(L)'
;MVLARMTVWHFKEGKSEKGFSELDVVLNTLAHQTEGFRGAISLLEADDPNVVTILTLWIDEEALKRSEKEVFAQALKRVQDSIDSPPKVKNYRVFSTELFQRSQWPFRWA
;
A
#
# COMPACT_ATOMS: atom_id res chain seq x y z
N MET A 1 -15.92 11.44 -0.36
CA MET A 1 -14.83 11.53 -1.37
C MET A 1 -13.76 10.51 -1.04
N VAL A 2 -13.38 9.74 -2.01
CA VAL A 2 -12.34 8.73 -1.83
C VAL A 2 -10.97 9.40 -1.78
N LEU A 3 -10.16 8.96 -0.84
CA LEU A 3 -8.80 9.44 -0.66
C LEU A 3 -7.80 8.30 -0.91
N ALA A 4 -6.62 8.67 -1.32
CA ALA A 4 -5.55 7.72 -1.56
C ALA A 4 -4.33 8.11 -0.74
N ARG A 5 -3.64 7.11 -0.18
CA ARG A 5 -2.32 7.30 0.41
C ARG A 5 -1.31 6.57 -0.44
N MET A 6 -0.30 7.31 -0.88
CA MET A 6 0.84 6.72 -1.56
C MET A 6 2.01 6.67 -0.60
N THR A 7 2.62 5.50 -0.47
CA THR A 7 3.83 5.32 0.32
C THR A 7 4.91 4.72 -0.56
N VAL A 8 6.12 5.25 -0.45
CA VAL A 8 7.27 4.75 -1.22
C VAL A 8 8.27 4.20 -0.22
N TRP A 9 8.58 2.93 -0.35
CA TRP A 9 9.43 2.18 0.57
C TRP A 9 10.73 1.79 -0.12
N HIS A 10 11.85 2.12 0.52
CA HIS A 10 13.18 1.77 0.04
C HIS A 10 13.78 0.76 0.98
N PHE A 11 13.99 -0.45 0.48
CA PHE A 11 14.55 -1.54 1.28
C PHE A 11 16.05 -1.65 1.12
N LYS A 12 16.71 -2.11 2.17
CA LYS A 12 18.13 -2.42 2.14
C LYS A 12 18.40 -3.54 1.16
N GLU A 13 19.58 -3.55 0.59
CA GLU A 13 20.03 -4.62 -0.30
C GLU A 13 19.83 -5.99 0.36
N GLY A 14 19.18 -6.90 -0.36
CA GLY A 14 18.90 -8.24 0.13
C GLY A 14 17.73 -8.35 1.09
N LYS A 15 17.03 -7.24 1.39
CA LYS A 15 15.89 -7.24 2.32
C LYS A 15 14.54 -6.99 1.64
N SER A 16 14.56 -6.70 0.35
CA SER A 16 13.34 -6.28 -0.34
C SER A 16 12.27 -7.37 -0.41
N GLU A 17 12.66 -8.59 -0.70
CA GLU A 17 11.71 -9.70 -0.84
C GLU A 17 10.94 -9.95 0.46
N LYS A 18 11.67 -10.01 1.56
CA LYS A 18 11.05 -10.14 2.88
C LYS A 18 10.18 -8.95 3.22
N GLY A 19 10.67 -7.75 2.92
CA GLY A 19 9.93 -6.51 3.17
C GLY A 19 8.63 -6.46 2.39
N PHE A 20 8.65 -6.81 1.12
CA PHE A 20 7.44 -6.85 0.29
C PHE A 20 6.42 -7.84 0.86
N SER A 21 6.87 -9.02 1.29
CA SER A 21 6.01 -10.02 1.90
C SER A 21 5.35 -9.50 3.18
N GLU A 22 6.12 -8.83 4.02
CA GLU A 22 5.59 -8.25 5.26
C GLU A 22 4.55 -7.17 5.00
N LEU A 23 4.81 -6.29 4.02
CA LEU A 23 3.83 -5.27 3.65
C LEU A 23 2.57 -5.90 3.07
N ASP A 24 2.72 -6.94 2.27
CA ASP A 24 1.60 -7.64 1.67
C ASP A 24 0.70 -8.29 2.73
N VAL A 25 1.31 -8.86 3.77
CA VAL A 25 0.55 -9.41 4.90
C VAL A 25 -0.29 -8.32 5.56
N VAL A 26 0.28 -7.14 5.79
CA VAL A 26 -0.46 -6.03 6.40
C VAL A 26 -1.65 -5.63 5.52
N LEU A 27 -1.44 -5.52 4.21
CA LEU A 27 -2.52 -5.16 3.29
C LEU A 27 -3.61 -6.22 3.23
N ASN A 28 -3.24 -7.48 3.23
CA ASN A 28 -4.19 -8.58 3.11
C ASN A 28 -4.91 -8.92 4.42
N THR A 29 -4.44 -8.40 5.54
CA THR A 29 -5.05 -8.65 6.84
C THR A 29 -5.59 -7.37 7.48
N LEU A 30 -4.71 -6.54 8.02
CA LEU A 30 -5.11 -5.36 8.79
C LEU A 30 -5.90 -4.34 7.96
N ALA A 31 -5.45 -4.08 6.74
CA ALA A 31 -6.13 -3.10 5.90
C ALA A 31 -7.56 -3.53 5.59
N HIS A 32 -7.74 -4.81 5.26
CA HIS A 32 -9.07 -5.35 4.98
C HIS A 32 -10.01 -5.34 6.18
N GLN A 33 -9.47 -5.34 7.39
CA GLN A 33 -10.24 -5.27 8.62
C GLN A 33 -10.55 -3.83 9.04
N THR A 34 -9.90 -2.87 8.42
CA THR A 34 -10.09 -1.47 8.75
C THR A 34 -11.27 -0.91 7.97
N GLU A 35 -12.23 -0.35 8.70
CA GLU A 35 -13.42 0.23 8.09
C GLU A 35 -13.04 1.34 7.11
N GLY A 36 -13.66 1.30 5.94
CA GLY A 36 -13.43 2.31 4.90
C GLY A 36 -12.32 1.99 3.92
N PHE A 37 -11.64 0.85 4.10
CA PHE A 37 -10.64 0.42 3.13
C PHE A 37 -11.31 0.03 1.81
N ARG A 38 -10.78 0.54 0.69
CA ARG A 38 -11.37 0.31 -0.64
C ARG A 38 -10.45 -0.44 -1.59
N GLY A 39 -9.22 -0.66 -1.23
CA GLY A 39 -8.29 -1.43 -2.05
C GLY A 39 -6.88 -0.90 -2.01
N ALA A 40 -5.99 -1.64 -2.61
CA ALA A 40 -4.58 -1.28 -2.67
C ALA A 40 -3.96 -1.75 -3.97
N ILE A 41 -2.94 -1.02 -4.40
CA ILE A 41 -2.11 -1.40 -5.54
C ILE A 41 -0.67 -1.30 -5.07
N SER A 42 0.07 -2.39 -5.23
CA SER A 42 1.50 -2.40 -4.94
C SER A 42 2.28 -2.43 -6.24
N LEU A 43 3.16 -1.46 -6.41
CA LEU A 43 3.92 -1.27 -7.64
C LEU A 43 5.40 -1.47 -7.35
N LEU A 44 6.00 -2.43 -8.02
CA LEU A 44 7.45 -2.62 -7.94
C LEU A 44 8.09 -1.72 -8.99
N GLU A 45 9.12 -0.99 -8.58
CA GLU A 45 9.80 -0.12 -9.53
C GLU A 45 10.58 -0.96 -10.54
N ALA A 46 10.41 -0.64 -11.83
CA ALA A 46 10.99 -1.45 -12.90
C ALA A 46 12.53 -1.44 -12.88
N ASP A 47 13.10 -0.32 -12.45
CA ASP A 47 14.57 -0.12 -12.52
C ASP A 47 15.26 -0.29 -11.17
N ASP A 48 14.52 -0.52 -10.09
CA ASP A 48 15.10 -0.69 -8.76
C ASP A 48 14.34 -1.76 -7.98
N PRO A 49 14.93 -2.94 -7.82
CA PRO A 49 14.25 -4.06 -7.15
C PRO A 49 14.04 -3.85 -5.66
N ASN A 50 14.58 -2.78 -5.09
CA ASN A 50 14.48 -2.52 -3.66
C ASN A 50 13.42 -1.47 -3.33
N VAL A 51 12.67 -1.00 -4.32
CA VAL A 51 11.66 0.03 -4.12
C VAL A 51 10.27 -0.47 -4.46
N VAL A 52 9.34 -0.26 -3.54
CA VAL A 52 7.91 -0.51 -3.79
C VAL A 52 7.12 0.75 -3.48
N THR A 53 6.17 1.04 -4.33
CA THR A 53 5.19 2.09 -4.11
C THR A 53 3.85 1.45 -3.84
N ILE A 54 3.22 1.81 -2.74
CA ILE A 54 1.91 1.26 -2.37
C ILE A 54 0.89 2.39 -2.37
N LEU A 55 -0.20 2.17 -3.08
CA LEU A 55 -1.34 3.06 -3.11
C LEU A 55 -2.49 2.38 -2.39
N THR A 56 -2.99 3.00 -1.32
CA THR A 56 -4.16 2.49 -0.61
C THR A 56 -5.31 3.47 -0.79
N LEU A 57 -6.52 2.93 -0.95
CA LEU A 57 -7.72 3.73 -1.20
C LEU A 57 -8.65 3.65 0.01
N TRP A 58 -9.18 4.80 0.41
CA TRP A 58 -10.00 4.95 1.61
C TRP A 58 -11.25 5.75 1.29
N ILE A 59 -12.39 5.33 1.88
CA ILE A 59 -13.69 5.91 1.56
C ILE A 59 -13.78 7.40 1.89
N ASP A 60 -13.11 7.82 2.96
CA ASP A 60 -13.17 9.21 3.42
C ASP A 60 -11.95 9.56 4.27
N GLU A 61 -11.89 10.80 4.72
CA GLU A 61 -10.78 11.31 5.51
C GLU A 61 -10.65 10.64 6.88
N GLU A 62 -11.76 10.28 7.50
CA GLU A 62 -11.74 9.58 8.78
C GLU A 62 -11.09 8.21 8.67
N ALA A 63 -11.44 7.47 7.61
CA ALA A 63 -10.84 6.17 7.35
C ALA A 63 -9.34 6.30 7.09
N LEU A 64 -8.95 7.30 6.32
CA LEU A 64 -7.55 7.59 6.06
C LEU A 64 -6.78 7.86 7.36
N LYS A 65 -7.33 8.68 8.23
CA LYS A 65 -6.72 9.00 9.52
C LYS A 65 -6.60 7.78 10.42
N ARG A 66 -7.65 6.95 10.47
CA ARG A 66 -7.59 5.70 11.23
C ARG A 66 -6.48 4.80 10.73
N SER A 67 -6.31 4.75 9.41
CA SER A 67 -5.29 3.90 8.80
C SER A 67 -3.87 4.27 9.21
N GLU A 68 -3.63 5.53 9.56
CA GLU A 68 -2.31 5.97 10.01
C GLU A 68 -1.87 5.23 11.27
N LYS A 69 -2.78 5.01 12.19
CA LYS A 69 -2.49 4.34 13.46
C LYS A 69 -2.59 2.82 13.35
N GLU A 70 -3.57 2.34 12.61
CA GLU A 70 -3.90 0.92 12.59
C GLU A 70 -3.18 0.12 11.51
N VAL A 71 -2.96 0.73 10.37
CA VAL A 71 -2.36 0.04 9.21
C VAL A 71 -0.92 0.50 8.99
N PHE A 72 -0.74 1.79 8.77
CA PHE A 72 0.58 2.33 8.45
C PHE A 72 1.59 2.10 9.58
N ALA A 73 1.20 2.37 10.82
CA ALA A 73 2.07 2.19 11.97
C ALA A 73 2.52 0.72 12.11
N GLN A 74 1.61 -0.22 11.84
CA GLN A 74 1.95 -1.64 11.90
C GLN A 74 2.85 -2.05 10.74
N ALA A 75 2.61 -1.52 9.56
CA ALA A 75 3.46 -1.76 8.41
C ALA A 75 4.89 -1.29 8.68
N LEU A 76 5.02 -0.07 9.18
CA LEU A 76 6.33 0.50 9.52
C LEU A 76 7.06 -0.35 10.56
N LYS A 77 6.35 -0.76 11.60
CA LYS A 77 6.93 -1.60 12.66
C LYS A 77 7.45 -2.93 12.11
N ARG A 78 6.72 -3.53 11.18
CA ARG A 78 7.12 -4.83 10.62
C ARG A 78 8.39 -4.76 9.77
N VAL A 79 8.61 -3.64 9.10
CA VAL A 79 9.72 -3.53 8.14
C VAL A 79 10.82 -2.59 8.58
N GLN A 80 10.75 -2.04 9.79
CA GLN A 80 11.69 -1.01 10.24
C GLN A 80 13.16 -1.41 10.14
N ASP A 81 13.46 -2.69 10.31
CA ASP A 81 14.85 -3.19 10.23
C ASP A 81 15.29 -3.48 8.80
N SER A 82 14.36 -3.43 7.86
CA SER A 82 14.61 -3.78 6.46
C SER A 82 14.67 -2.58 5.54
N ILE A 83 14.28 -1.40 6.00
CA ILE A 83 14.24 -0.19 5.18
C ILE A 83 15.48 0.67 5.38
N ASP A 84 15.91 1.33 4.29
CA ASP A 84 17.04 2.26 4.32
C ASP A 84 16.72 3.57 5.01
N SER A 85 15.47 4.00 4.86
CA SER A 85 15.02 5.30 5.35
C SER A 85 13.52 5.21 5.59
N PRO A 86 12.94 6.13 6.37
CA PRO A 86 11.48 6.17 6.54
C PRO A 86 10.78 6.31 5.19
N PRO A 87 9.62 5.66 5.01
CA PRO A 87 8.89 5.77 3.75
C PRO A 87 8.42 7.19 3.51
N LYS A 88 8.37 7.57 2.24
CA LYS A 88 7.76 8.83 1.83
C LYS A 88 6.26 8.61 1.75
N VAL A 89 5.51 9.56 2.30
CA VAL A 89 4.04 9.47 2.37
C VAL A 89 3.43 10.69 1.70
N LYS A 90 2.45 10.44 0.84
CA LYS A 90 1.71 11.52 0.21
C LYS A 90 0.24 11.11 0.08
N ASN A 91 -0.65 12.03 0.44
CA ASN A 91 -2.08 11.78 0.37
C ASN A 91 -2.68 12.55 -0.79
N TYR A 92 -3.70 11.95 -1.41
CA TYR A 92 -4.37 12.51 -2.58
C TYR A 92 -5.87 12.38 -2.42
N ARG A 93 -6.60 13.31 -3.05
CA ARG A 93 -8.02 13.11 -3.29
C ARG A 93 -8.16 12.42 -4.63
N VAL A 94 -8.98 11.41 -4.68
CA VAL A 94 -9.19 10.68 -5.94
C VAL A 94 -10.19 11.46 -6.79
N PHE A 95 -9.73 11.92 -7.94
CA PHE A 95 -10.57 12.64 -8.88
C PHE A 95 -11.50 11.68 -9.64
N SER A 96 -10.92 10.62 -10.17
CA SER A 96 -11.69 9.59 -10.87
C SER A 96 -10.91 8.29 -10.89
N THR A 97 -11.63 7.19 -11.06
CA THR A 97 -11.02 5.89 -11.27
C THR A 97 -11.65 5.25 -12.49
N GLU A 98 -10.82 4.65 -13.31
CA GLU A 98 -11.27 3.83 -14.42
C GLU A 98 -10.54 2.51 -14.32
N LEU A 99 -11.18 1.54 -13.70
CA LEU A 99 -10.61 0.23 -13.50
C LEU A 99 -11.36 -0.76 -14.38
N PHE A 100 -10.62 -1.74 -14.89
CA PHE A 100 -11.25 -2.83 -15.63
C PHE A 100 -12.23 -3.55 -14.72
N GLN A 101 -13.39 -3.87 -15.26
CA GLN A 101 -14.25 -4.81 -14.60
C GLN A 101 -13.58 -6.18 -14.66
N ARG A 102 -13.91 -7.01 -13.69
CA ARG A 102 -13.30 -8.35 -13.61
C ARG A 102 -13.38 -9.14 -14.90
N SER A 103 -14.49 -9.04 -15.60
CA SER A 103 -14.72 -9.72 -16.88
C SER A 103 -13.88 -9.18 -18.03
N GLN A 104 -13.33 -7.97 -17.88
CA GLN A 104 -12.52 -7.30 -18.90
C GLN A 104 -11.03 -7.39 -18.61
N TRP A 105 -10.67 -7.92 -17.45
CA TRP A 105 -9.28 -8.02 -17.05
C TRP A 105 -8.57 -9.09 -17.88
N PRO A 106 -7.39 -8.79 -18.43
CA PRO A 106 -6.67 -9.73 -19.29
C PRO A 106 -6.13 -10.96 -18.56
N PHE A 107 -6.07 -10.90 -17.23
CA PHE A 107 -5.60 -12.01 -16.41
C PHE A 107 -6.73 -12.51 -15.54
N ARG A 108 -6.67 -13.80 -15.21
CA ARG A 108 -7.62 -14.33 -14.24
C ARG A 108 -7.30 -13.83 -12.85
N TRP A 109 -8.34 -13.47 -12.16
CA TRP A 109 -8.22 -13.22 -10.74
C TRP A 109 -8.04 -14.55 -10.02
N ALA A 110 -7.06 -14.60 -9.15
CA ALA A 110 -6.84 -15.77 -8.33
C ALA A 110 -7.95 -15.90 -7.29
#